data_655b68d83c991b3a7f39856242527c7e
#
_entry.id   655b68d83c991b3a7f39856242527c7e
#
_cell.length_a   1.000
_cell.length_b   1.000
_cell.length_c   1.000
_cell.angle_alpha   90.00
_cell.angle_beta   90.00
_cell.angle_gamma   90.00
#
_symmetry.space_group_name_H-M   'P 1'
#
loop_
_entity.id
_entity.type
_entity.pdbx_description
1 polymer ?
#
loop_
_entity_poly.entity_id
_entity_poly.type
_entity_poly.pdbx_seq_one_letter_code
_entity_poly.pdbx_strand_id
1 'polypeptide(L)'
;MTTFAAAQSLNLELPTGSLSIRVGESPWSFDKCMGVGARINPKRGFLFVSKLLGKHIPTRPQLMLEAHDTLVEQLSAHIEPGAPTVFVAMAETATGLGHGVYEAALNRFGADNPWVFLTSTRYDMGDTQRIDFLEEHSHAASQWMYLPQGPNLAHFLAAKTLVLVDDEVSTGRTFLNLEQSIKTQMPNLEKVVWVTLTCLAKETARPCCHLLKGSFDFEAKPLDIAPPTSVGVKMSAKDVLSSQWGRLGLRGFMQVPQRFSDKLDLLASSFNLEKPVLVLGQGEFMHASFLVAQALEARGATCFAQSTTRSPVMVYGAIEAAQRVPDPLGDGVAHYLYNLKPDTYGAIVVLCEGEPDQRLMDFCAQQDGAVAISMKEWSSSVTN
;
A
#
# COMPACT_ATOMS: atom_id res chain seq x y z
N MET A 1 -25.96 -12.57 1.09
CA MET A 1 -25.21 -13.64 1.80
C MET A 1 -23.86 -13.77 1.14
N THR A 2 -22.79 -13.43 1.85
CA THR A 2 -21.42 -13.57 1.34
C THR A 2 -21.10 -15.06 1.25
N THR A 3 -20.86 -15.57 0.04
CA THR A 3 -20.47 -16.98 -0.15
C THR A 3 -18.99 -17.09 0.19
N PHE A 4 -18.67 -17.80 1.27
CA PHE A 4 -17.29 -18.05 1.66
C PHE A 4 -16.60 -19.03 0.69
N ALA A 5 -15.33 -18.79 0.40
CA ALA A 5 -14.48 -19.73 -0.32
C ALA A 5 -14.10 -20.89 0.61
N ALA A 6 -14.05 -22.09 0.04
CA ALA A 6 -13.76 -23.32 0.80
C ALA A 6 -12.31 -23.32 1.33
N ALA A 7 -12.12 -24.02 2.46
CA ALA A 7 -10.81 -24.27 3.02
C ALA A 7 -9.94 -25.09 2.06
N GLN A 8 -8.64 -24.78 2.01
CA GLN A 8 -7.66 -25.47 1.16
C GLN A 8 -6.28 -25.57 1.81
N SER A 9 -5.49 -26.52 1.36
CA SER A 9 -4.08 -26.68 1.77
C SER A 9 -3.18 -26.71 0.55
N LEU A 10 -2.05 -25.99 0.62
CA LEU A 10 -1.05 -25.88 -0.44
C LEU A 10 0.32 -26.25 0.14
N ASN A 11 1.07 -27.08 -0.57
CA ASN A 11 2.47 -27.37 -0.26
C ASN A 11 3.31 -26.95 -1.45
N LEU A 12 4.27 -26.08 -1.23
CA LEU A 12 5.07 -25.45 -2.27
C LEU A 12 6.56 -25.64 -1.97
N GLU A 13 7.30 -26.10 -2.97
CA GLU A 13 8.75 -26.15 -2.94
C GLU A 13 9.30 -24.87 -3.54
N LEU A 14 9.99 -24.07 -2.73
CA LEU A 14 10.63 -22.82 -3.14
C LEU A 14 12.15 -23.03 -3.24
N PRO A 15 12.88 -22.21 -4.00
CA PRO A 15 14.35 -22.24 -3.99
C PRO A 15 14.93 -22.09 -2.59
N THR A 16 14.20 -21.45 -1.70
CA THR A 16 14.58 -21.04 -0.34
C THR A 16 14.08 -21.98 0.76
N GLY A 17 13.24 -22.96 0.43
CA GLY A 17 12.65 -23.90 1.41
C GLY A 17 11.29 -24.42 1.02
N SER A 18 10.67 -25.18 1.91
CA SER A 18 9.34 -25.77 1.73
C SER A 18 8.31 -24.94 2.50
N LEU A 19 7.23 -24.53 1.84
CA LEU A 19 6.16 -23.70 2.42
C LEU A 19 4.83 -24.47 2.38
N SER A 20 4.27 -24.73 3.54
CA SER A 20 2.93 -25.29 3.70
C SER A 20 1.95 -24.20 4.13
N ILE A 21 0.85 -24.02 3.40
CA ILE A 21 -0.17 -23.01 3.66
C ILE A 21 -1.50 -23.74 3.91
N ARG A 22 -2.18 -23.37 4.98
CA ARG A 22 -3.55 -23.82 5.29
C ARG A 22 -4.46 -22.60 5.30
N VAL A 23 -5.41 -22.57 4.38
CA VAL A 23 -6.43 -21.51 4.25
C VAL A 23 -7.73 -22.04 4.84
N GLY A 24 -8.31 -21.30 5.77
CA GLY A 24 -9.64 -21.57 6.29
C GLY A 24 -10.75 -21.01 5.40
N GLU A 25 -12.00 -21.25 5.77
CA GLU A 25 -13.14 -20.58 5.14
C GLU A 25 -12.96 -19.06 5.24
N SER A 26 -13.03 -18.39 4.10
CA SER A 26 -12.66 -16.99 3.98
C SER A 26 -13.60 -16.27 3.00
N PRO A 27 -13.80 -14.94 3.12
CA PRO A 27 -14.59 -14.19 2.16
C PRO A 27 -14.12 -14.37 0.71
N TRP A 28 -12.80 -14.48 0.50
CA TRP A 28 -12.20 -14.65 -0.82
C TRP A 28 -11.29 -15.89 -0.86
N SER A 29 -11.09 -16.46 -2.06
CA SER A 29 -10.18 -17.60 -2.25
C SER A 29 -8.70 -17.15 -2.24
N PHE A 30 -7.80 -18.10 -1.94
CA PHE A 30 -6.36 -17.85 -2.01
C PHE A 30 -5.94 -17.33 -3.39
N ASP A 31 -6.39 -17.99 -4.45
CA ASP A 31 -6.00 -17.65 -5.82
C ASP A 31 -6.50 -16.26 -6.26
N LYS A 32 -7.62 -15.79 -5.71
CA LYS A 32 -8.10 -14.41 -5.94
C LYS A 32 -7.23 -13.39 -5.20
N CYS A 33 -6.78 -13.71 -3.99
CA CYS A 33 -6.07 -12.77 -3.11
C CYS A 33 -4.59 -12.69 -3.38
N MET A 34 -3.91 -13.83 -3.60
CA MET A 34 -2.45 -13.86 -3.57
C MET A 34 -1.83 -14.97 -4.40
N GLY A 35 -0.54 -14.83 -4.58
CA GLY A 35 0.40 -15.86 -5.02
C GLY A 35 1.58 -15.95 -4.06
N VAL A 36 2.56 -16.77 -4.39
CA VAL A 36 3.77 -16.97 -3.59
C VAL A 36 4.99 -16.66 -4.43
N GLY A 37 5.92 -15.90 -3.85
CA GLY A 37 7.25 -15.62 -4.36
C GLY A 37 8.33 -16.11 -3.40
N ALA A 38 9.59 -16.01 -3.81
CA ALA A 38 10.75 -16.32 -2.97
C ALA A 38 11.61 -15.08 -2.76
N ARG A 39 12.28 -14.98 -1.60
CA ARG A 39 13.23 -13.90 -1.32
C ARG A 39 14.44 -14.43 -0.55
N ILE A 40 15.57 -13.74 -0.74
CA ILE A 40 16.80 -14.07 -0.04
C ILE A 40 16.74 -13.49 1.38
N ASN A 41 16.16 -14.25 2.29
CA ASN A 41 16.07 -13.88 3.70
C ASN A 41 16.13 -15.16 4.55
N PRO A 42 17.12 -15.30 5.45
CA PRO A 42 17.31 -16.52 6.23
C PRO A 42 16.16 -16.81 7.22
N LYS A 43 15.41 -15.78 7.63
CA LYS A 43 14.27 -15.95 8.55
C LYS A 43 12.94 -16.18 7.83
N ARG A 44 12.82 -15.66 6.62
CA ARG A 44 11.57 -15.70 5.86
C ARG A 44 11.89 -15.74 4.36
N GLY A 45 12.24 -16.93 3.85
CA GLY A 45 12.64 -17.15 2.45
C GLY A 45 11.48 -17.05 1.44
N PHE A 46 10.26 -16.82 1.85
CA PHE A 46 9.08 -16.66 1.01
C PHE A 46 8.50 -15.25 1.08
N LEU A 47 7.63 -14.94 0.13
CA LEU A 47 6.81 -13.73 0.12
C LEU A 47 5.39 -14.10 -0.32
N PHE A 48 4.39 -13.68 0.46
CA PHE A 48 3.03 -13.66 -0.03
C PHE A 48 2.85 -12.45 -0.95
N VAL A 49 2.50 -12.70 -2.20
CA VAL A 49 2.40 -11.69 -3.26
C VAL A 49 0.93 -11.36 -3.46
N SER A 50 0.48 -10.24 -2.91
CA SER A 50 -0.91 -9.80 -3.09
C SER A 50 -1.21 -9.47 -4.55
N LYS A 51 -2.37 -9.94 -5.03
CA LYS A 51 -2.95 -9.62 -6.34
C LYS A 51 -3.91 -8.41 -6.26
N LEU A 52 -4.04 -7.79 -5.07
CA LEU A 52 -5.05 -6.78 -4.76
C LEU A 52 -4.47 -5.41 -4.44
N LEU A 53 -3.16 -5.32 -4.25
CA LEU A 53 -2.49 -4.10 -3.79
C LEU A 53 -1.98 -3.20 -4.91
N GLY A 54 -1.75 -3.75 -6.11
CA GLY A 54 -0.96 -3.01 -7.09
C GLY A 54 0.48 -2.75 -6.60
N LYS A 55 1.13 -3.70 -5.92
CA LYS A 55 2.54 -3.55 -5.48
C LYS A 55 3.48 -4.38 -6.36
N HIS A 56 3.41 -5.69 -6.24
CA HIS A 56 4.23 -6.60 -7.04
C HIS A 56 3.52 -7.08 -8.32
N ILE A 57 2.19 -7.01 -8.34
CA ILE A 57 1.35 -7.39 -9.47
C ILE A 57 0.50 -6.19 -9.85
N PRO A 58 0.48 -5.78 -11.14
CA PRO A 58 -0.44 -4.76 -11.63
C PRO A 58 -1.89 -5.18 -11.38
N THR A 59 -2.69 -4.31 -10.78
CA THR A 59 -4.04 -4.65 -10.32
C THR A 59 -5.07 -3.71 -10.93
N ARG A 60 -6.21 -4.25 -11.35
CA ARG A 60 -7.35 -3.46 -11.84
C ARG A 60 -7.95 -2.64 -10.69
N PRO A 61 -8.24 -1.34 -10.88
CA PRO A 61 -8.89 -0.50 -9.87
C PRO A 61 -10.18 -1.10 -9.32
N GLN A 62 -11.00 -1.71 -10.17
CA GLN A 62 -12.25 -2.35 -9.75
C GLN A 62 -12.03 -3.47 -8.72
N LEU A 63 -10.99 -4.28 -8.90
CA LEU A 63 -10.66 -5.37 -7.97
C LEU A 63 -10.15 -4.82 -6.62
N MET A 64 -9.44 -3.69 -6.65
CA MET A 64 -9.03 -2.98 -5.43
C MET A 64 -10.25 -2.44 -4.67
N LEU A 65 -11.20 -1.80 -5.37
CA LEU A 65 -12.46 -1.33 -4.77
C LEU A 65 -13.25 -2.46 -4.10
N GLU A 66 -13.45 -3.59 -4.81
CA GLU A 66 -14.14 -4.75 -4.24
C GLU A 66 -13.48 -5.25 -2.95
N ALA A 67 -12.14 -5.22 -2.89
CA ALA A 67 -11.39 -5.58 -1.69
C ALA A 67 -11.63 -4.60 -0.54
N HIS A 68 -11.57 -3.28 -0.83
CA HIS A 68 -11.83 -2.24 0.15
C HIS A 68 -13.26 -2.33 0.72
N ASP A 69 -14.26 -2.47 -0.13
CA ASP A 69 -15.67 -2.58 0.26
C ASP A 69 -15.93 -3.83 1.13
N THR A 70 -15.33 -4.97 0.75
CA THR A 70 -15.47 -6.22 1.54
C THR A 70 -14.85 -6.08 2.94
N LEU A 71 -13.72 -5.37 3.06
CA LEU A 71 -13.09 -5.09 4.35
C LEU A 71 -13.93 -4.14 5.19
N VAL A 72 -14.48 -3.09 4.57
CA VAL A 72 -15.34 -2.11 5.25
C VAL A 72 -16.67 -2.71 5.68
N GLU A 73 -17.22 -3.65 4.93
CA GLU A 73 -18.41 -4.41 5.37
C GLU A 73 -18.16 -5.09 6.72
N GLN A 74 -17.03 -5.76 6.90
CA GLN A 74 -16.66 -6.37 8.19
C GLN A 74 -16.35 -5.29 9.25
N LEU A 75 -15.62 -4.24 8.87
CA LEU A 75 -15.25 -3.15 9.76
C LEU A 75 -16.48 -2.43 10.34
N SER A 76 -17.61 -2.45 9.63
CA SER A 76 -18.87 -1.82 10.06
C SER A 76 -19.39 -2.33 11.41
N ALA A 77 -19.05 -3.55 11.80
CA ALA A 77 -19.38 -4.10 13.12
C ALA A 77 -18.51 -3.53 14.26
N HIS A 78 -17.48 -2.78 13.92
CA HIS A 78 -16.43 -2.35 14.85
C HIS A 78 -16.26 -0.84 14.97
N ILE A 79 -16.80 -0.05 14.05
CA ILE A 79 -16.76 1.42 14.10
C ILE A 79 -18.17 1.98 14.22
N GLU A 80 -18.28 3.15 14.84
CA GLU A 80 -19.54 3.86 15.03
C GLU A 80 -19.54 5.16 14.22
N PRO A 81 -20.54 5.38 13.32
CA PRO A 81 -20.70 6.67 12.65
C PRO A 81 -20.84 7.79 13.68
N GLY A 82 -20.17 8.91 13.43
CA GLY A 82 -20.14 10.06 14.34
C GLY A 82 -19.15 9.94 15.50
N ALA A 83 -18.59 8.77 15.79
CA ALA A 83 -17.53 8.61 16.78
C ALA A 83 -16.15 8.93 16.17
N PRO A 84 -15.31 9.72 16.88
CA PRO A 84 -13.98 10.04 16.40
C PRO A 84 -13.12 8.78 16.22
N THR A 85 -12.60 8.56 15.01
CA THR A 85 -11.82 7.38 14.63
C THR A 85 -10.57 7.79 13.86
N VAL A 86 -9.46 7.13 14.15
CA VAL A 86 -8.21 7.27 13.41
C VAL A 86 -7.94 6.00 12.62
N PHE A 87 -7.65 6.14 11.34
CA PHE A 87 -7.17 5.08 10.47
C PHE A 87 -5.68 5.27 10.25
N VAL A 88 -4.89 4.23 10.43
CA VAL A 88 -3.44 4.25 10.17
C VAL A 88 -3.06 3.12 9.23
N ALA A 89 -2.50 3.48 8.08
CA ALA A 89 -1.97 2.53 7.11
C ALA A 89 -0.47 2.33 7.28
N MET A 90 -0.03 1.08 7.19
CA MET A 90 1.39 0.72 7.36
C MET A 90 2.17 0.92 6.05
N ALA A 91 3.24 1.70 6.12
CA ALA A 91 4.17 1.84 5.01
C ALA A 91 5.10 0.62 4.94
N GLU A 92 5.57 0.24 3.78
CA GLU A 92 5.39 0.85 2.48
C GLU A 92 4.17 0.28 1.75
N THR A 93 3.82 -0.98 2.04
CA THR A 93 2.98 -1.83 1.18
C THR A 93 1.49 -1.48 1.30
N ALA A 94 1.04 -1.09 2.48
CA ALA A 94 -0.39 -0.89 2.73
C ALA A 94 -0.86 0.57 2.68
N THR A 95 -0.03 1.53 2.24
CA THR A 95 -0.44 2.94 2.15
C THR A 95 -1.65 3.14 1.24
N GLY A 96 -1.66 2.51 0.06
CA GLY A 96 -2.80 2.55 -0.86
C GLY A 96 -4.02 1.80 -0.34
N LEU A 97 -3.81 0.61 0.25
CA LEU A 97 -4.89 -0.18 0.86
C LEU A 97 -5.60 0.60 1.97
N GLY A 98 -4.83 1.17 2.90
CA GLY A 98 -5.43 1.89 4.02
C GLY A 98 -6.18 3.14 3.59
N HIS A 99 -5.67 3.85 2.59
CA HIS A 99 -6.37 4.99 2.01
C HIS A 99 -7.69 4.55 1.35
N GLY A 100 -7.64 3.49 0.54
CA GLY A 100 -8.84 2.93 -0.09
C GLY A 100 -9.89 2.42 0.92
N VAL A 101 -9.46 1.74 2.00
CA VAL A 101 -10.35 1.33 3.10
C VAL A 101 -10.96 2.55 3.81
N TYR A 102 -10.18 3.60 4.06
CA TYR A 102 -10.67 4.84 4.63
C TYR A 102 -11.74 5.51 3.74
N GLU A 103 -11.47 5.66 2.46
CA GLU A 103 -12.43 6.25 1.51
C GLU A 103 -13.69 5.39 1.32
N ALA A 104 -13.54 4.06 1.27
CA ALA A 104 -14.68 3.14 1.25
C ALA A 104 -15.54 3.26 2.52
N ALA A 105 -14.90 3.47 3.69
CA ALA A 105 -15.62 3.75 4.92
C ALA A 105 -16.37 5.09 4.87
N LEU A 106 -15.75 6.14 4.33
CA LEU A 106 -16.42 7.43 4.12
C LEU A 106 -17.62 7.31 3.14
N ASN A 107 -17.47 6.53 2.06
CA ASN A 107 -18.56 6.26 1.11
C ASN A 107 -19.74 5.56 1.81
N ARG A 108 -19.46 4.61 2.69
CA ARG A 108 -20.50 3.85 3.39
C ARG A 108 -21.20 4.63 4.50
N PHE A 109 -20.47 5.44 5.25
CA PHE A 109 -20.97 6.06 6.49
C PHE A 109 -21.13 7.58 6.40
N GLY A 110 -20.67 8.21 5.33
CA GLY A 110 -20.74 9.67 5.10
C GLY A 110 -19.38 10.35 5.35
N ALA A 111 -19.13 11.39 4.55
CA ALA A 111 -17.87 12.15 4.58
C ALA A 111 -17.71 13.04 5.81
N ASP A 112 -18.81 13.39 6.50
CA ASP A 112 -18.82 14.30 7.64
C ASP A 112 -18.37 13.65 8.96
N ASN A 113 -18.01 12.35 8.92
CA ASN A 113 -17.52 11.67 10.10
C ASN A 113 -16.22 12.32 10.63
N PRO A 114 -16.06 12.41 11.97
CA PRO A 114 -14.87 12.98 12.60
C PRO A 114 -13.69 12.01 12.55
N TRP A 115 -13.37 11.53 11.35
CA TRP A 115 -12.35 10.53 11.10
C TRP A 115 -11.11 11.16 10.48
N VAL A 116 -9.94 10.69 10.89
CA VAL A 116 -8.64 11.10 10.38
C VAL A 116 -7.92 9.88 9.81
N PHE A 117 -7.36 10.02 8.63
CA PHE A 117 -6.49 9.03 8.01
C PHE A 117 -5.03 9.45 8.13
N LEU A 118 -4.16 8.51 8.47
CA LEU A 118 -2.73 8.66 8.56
C LEU A 118 -2.03 7.48 7.86
N THR A 119 -0.82 7.72 7.37
CA THR A 119 0.11 6.64 7.01
C THR A 119 1.33 6.69 7.91
N SER A 120 1.87 5.52 8.27
CA SER A 120 3.28 5.47 8.67
C SER A 120 4.14 5.75 7.44
N THR A 121 5.42 6.03 7.65
CA THR A 121 6.35 6.30 6.55
C THR A 121 7.77 5.90 6.94
N ARG A 122 8.59 5.65 5.93
CA ARG A 122 10.04 5.47 6.05
C ARG A 122 10.81 6.73 5.70
N TYR A 123 10.10 7.80 5.36
CA TYR A 123 10.69 9.06 4.91
C TYR A 123 10.77 10.07 6.05
N ASP A 124 11.90 10.76 6.15
CA ASP A 124 12.08 11.83 7.12
C ASP A 124 11.43 13.12 6.62
N MET A 125 10.33 13.52 7.31
CA MET A 125 9.58 14.74 7.00
C MET A 125 10.11 15.98 7.77
N GLY A 126 11.28 15.88 8.40
CA GLY A 126 11.92 16.97 9.15
C GLY A 126 11.40 17.11 10.60
N ASP A 127 11.37 18.34 11.12
CA ASP A 127 11.14 18.66 12.54
C ASP A 127 9.69 18.46 13.04
N THR A 128 8.90 17.66 12.35
CA THR A 128 7.52 17.38 12.75
C THR A 128 7.49 16.33 13.87
N GLN A 129 6.61 16.53 14.86
CA GLN A 129 6.45 15.56 15.95
C GLN A 129 6.04 14.18 15.42
N ARG A 130 6.75 13.15 15.82
CA ARG A 130 6.56 11.79 15.33
C ARG A 130 6.55 10.76 16.46
N ILE A 131 5.98 9.61 16.13
CA ILE A 131 5.99 8.38 16.92
C ILE A 131 6.93 7.40 16.20
N ASP A 132 7.97 6.94 16.89
CA ASP A 132 8.86 5.89 16.39
C ASP A 132 8.35 4.54 16.87
N PHE A 133 8.36 3.54 15.99
CA PHE A 133 8.03 2.16 16.33
C PHE A 133 8.85 1.17 15.50
N LEU A 134 8.93 -0.08 15.96
CA LEU A 134 9.75 -1.11 15.33
C LEU A 134 8.91 -2.09 14.50
N GLU A 135 9.42 -2.40 13.32
CA GLU A 135 8.95 -3.50 12.47
C GLU A 135 10.03 -4.60 12.42
N GLU A 136 9.83 -5.67 13.18
CA GLU A 136 10.84 -6.73 13.40
C GLU A 136 11.24 -7.52 12.15
N HIS A 137 10.40 -7.53 11.12
CA HIS A 137 10.56 -8.37 9.91
C HIS A 137 11.05 -7.59 8.68
N SER A 138 11.26 -6.29 8.81
CA SER A 138 11.72 -5.42 7.74
C SER A 138 13.25 -5.34 7.68
N HIS A 139 13.80 -5.17 6.47
CA HIS A 139 15.22 -4.83 6.26
C HIS A 139 15.56 -3.45 6.82
N ALA A 140 14.57 -2.56 6.98
CA ALA A 140 14.67 -1.27 7.65
C ALA A 140 13.72 -1.27 8.84
N ALA A 141 14.22 -1.61 10.03
CA ALA A 141 13.41 -1.85 11.22
C ALA A 141 12.70 -0.61 11.77
N SER A 142 13.15 0.60 11.44
CA SER A 142 12.55 1.85 11.93
C SER A 142 11.48 2.35 10.97
N GLN A 143 10.30 2.54 11.50
CA GLN A 143 9.20 3.27 10.85
C GLN A 143 8.76 4.43 11.72
N TRP A 144 8.20 5.43 11.09
CA TRP A 144 7.68 6.61 11.76
C TRP A 144 6.22 6.83 11.40
N MET A 145 5.48 7.35 12.34
CA MET A 145 4.20 7.97 12.12
C MET A 145 4.25 9.40 12.64
N TYR A 146 3.99 10.36 11.78
CA TYR A 146 3.94 11.76 12.20
C TYR A 146 2.58 12.07 12.80
N LEU A 147 2.56 12.93 13.84
CA LEU A 147 1.30 13.40 14.39
C LEU A 147 0.62 14.35 13.37
N PRO A 148 -0.70 14.28 13.27
CA PRO A 148 -1.43 15.20 12.41
C PRO A 148 -1.19 16.65 12.81
N GLN A 149 -1.33 17.55 11.86
CA GLN A 149 -1.17 18.97 12.06
C GLN A 149 -2.52 19.72 11.95
N GLY A 150 -2.56 20.94 12.47
CA GLY A 150 -3.72 21.82 12.36
C GLY A 150 -4.99 21.21 12.97
N PRO A 151 -6.14 21.36 12.32
CA PRO A 151 -7.44 20.85 12.83
C PRO A 151 -7.46 19.32 13.00
N ASN A 152 -6.67 18.58 12.22
CA ASN A 152 -6.63 17.13 12.28
C ASN A 152 -6.05 16.59 13.59
N LEU A 153 -5.19 17.37 14.26
CA LEU A 153 -4.65 17.00 15.57
C LEU A 153 -5.76 16.90 16.63
N ALA A 154 -6.72 17.83 16.64
CA ALA A 154 -7.82 17.79 17.60
C ALA A 154 -8.69 16.53 17.42
N HIS A 155 -8.96 16.12 16.18
CA HIS A 155 -9.70 14.89 15.89
C HIS A 155 -8.91 13.64 16.28
N PHE A 156 -7.58 13.63 16.06
CA PHE A 156 -6.70 12.56 16.49
C PHE A 156 -6.71 12.38 18.01
N LEU A 157 -6.56 13.47 18.77
CA LEU A 157 -6.58 13.45 20.24
C LEU A 157 -7.94 13.06 20.82
N ALA A 158 -9.03 13.38 20.13
CA ALA A 158 -10.38 13.01 20.53
C ALA A 158 -10.77 11.57 20.17
N ALA A 159 -9.96 10.88 19.36
CA ALA A 159 -10.34 9.58 18.80
C ALA A 159 -10.45 8.50 19.88
N LYS A 160 -11.54 7.72 19.77
CA LYS A 160 -11.87 6.58 20.63
C LYS A 160 -11.52 5.24 19.96
N THR A 161 -11.52 5.22 18.64
CA THR A 161 -11.22 4.01 17.86
C THR A 161 -9.97 4.22 16.99
N LEU A 162 -9.10 3.24 16.99
CA LEU A 162 -7.93 3.13 16.11
C LEU A 162 -8.11 1.95 15.17
N VAL A 163 -8.09 2.21 13.87
CA VAL A 163 -8.10 1.19 12.81
C VAL A 163 -6.71 1.11 12.21
N LEU A 164 -6.03 -0.03 12.40
CA LEU A 164 -4.71 -0.30 11.86
C LEU A 164 -4.85 -1.14 10.58
N VAL A 165 -4.26 -0.67 9.48
CA VAL A 165 -4.37 -1.32 8.17
C VAL A 165 -3.00 -1.77 7.66
N ASP A 166 -2.87 -3.06 7.31
CA ASP A 166 -1.69 -3.63 6.66
C ASP A 166 -2.10 -4.67 5.62
N ASP A 167 -1.22 -5.07 4.73
CA ASP A 167 -1.51 -6.09 3.73
C ASP A 167 -1.56 -7.51 4.31
N GLU A 168 -0.76 -7.79 5.33
CA GLU A 168 -0.63 -9.10 5.96
C GLU A 168 -0.44 -9.00 7.48
N VAL A 169 -1.14 -9.83 8.22
CA VAL A 169 -0.89 -10.04 9.65
C VAL A 169 -0.49 -11.49 9.90
N SER A 170 0.76 -11.72 10.30
CA SER A 170 1.27 -13.06 10.67
C SER A 170 1.38 -13.25 12.19
N THR A 171 2.02 -12.33 12.90
CA THR A 171 2.14 -12.33 14.36
C THR A 171 1.38 -11.19 15.03
N GLY A 172 1.09 -10.13 14.28
CA GLY A 172 0.49 -8.89 14.78
C GLY A 172 1.43 -8.00 15.59
N ARG A 173 2.72 -8.34 15.72
CA ARG A 173 3.68 -7.59 16.55
C ARG A 173 3.84 -6.15 16.09
N THR A 174 3.92 -5.90 14.79
CA THR A 174 4.02 -4.55 14.24
C THR A 174 2.85 -3.67 14.67
N PHE A 175 1.63 -4.21 14.59
CA PHE A 175 0.43 -3.50 15.06
C PHE A 175 0.45 -3.26 16.58
N LEU A 176 0.86 -4.24 17.37
CA LEU A 176 0.96 -4.08 18.82
C LEU A 176 2.03 -3.05 19.21
N ASN A 177 3.17 -3.03 18.54
CA ASN A 177 4.23 -2.04 18.76
C ASN A 177 3.73 -0.63 18.44
N LEU A 178 3.04 -0.44 17.32
CA LEU A 178 2.45 0.84 16.96
C LEU A 178 1.33 1.24 17.94
N GLU A 179 0.43 0.32 18.28
CA GLU A 179 -0.63 0.56 19.28
C GLU A 179 -0.05 1.05 20.59
N GLN A 180 1.00 0.39 21.10
CA GLN A 180 1.64 0.79 22.35
C GLN A 180 2.24 2.20 22.27
N SER A 181 2.89 2.53 21.15
CA SER A 181 3.50 3.85 20.95
C SER A 181 2.46 4.94 20.78
N ILE A 182 1.37 4.66 20.05
CA ILE A 182 0.28 5.61 19.77
C ILE A 182 -0.58 5.90 21.00
N LYS A 183 -0.78 4.90 21.85
CA LYS A 183 -1.66 4.97 23.02
C LYS A 183 -1.30 6.09 23.98
N THR A 184 -0.02 6.43 24.07
CA THR A 184 0.45 7.56 24.88
C THR A 184 0.02 8.92 24.34
N GLN A 185 -0.31 8.98 23.05
CA GLN A 185 -0.72 10.19 22.34
C GLN A 185 -2.26 10.29 22.15
N MET A 186 -2.98 9.20 22.39
CA MET A 186 -4.43 9.11 22.22
C MET A 186 -5.11 8.81 23.56
N PRO A 187 -5.33 9.82 24.42
CA PRO A 187 -5.81 9.61 25.79
C PRO A 187 -7.22 9.02 25.87
N ASN A 188 -8.02 9.17 24.82
CA ASN A 188 -9.40 8.69 24.73
C ASN A 188 -9.54 7.35 24.01
N LEU A 189 -8.44 6.67 23.65
CA LEU A 189 -8.47 5.42 22.90
C LEU A 189 -9.11 4.29 23.71
N GLU A 190 -10.24 3.80 23.25
CA GLU A 190 -11.03 2.72 23.88
C GLU A 190 -10.93 1.41 23.09
N LYS A 191 -10.80 1.49 21.75
CA LYS A 191 -10.90 0.35 20.85
C LYS A 191 -9.84 0.35 19.76
N VAL A 192 -9.30 -0.82 19.45
CA VAL A 192 -8.39 -1.03 18.33
C VAL A 192 -8.92 -2.15 17.45
N VAL A 193 -8.92 -1.95 16.13
CA VAL A 193 -9.35 -2.91 15.12
C VAL A 193 -8.26 -3.05 14.06
N TRP A 194 -7.97 -4.28 13.67
CA TRP A 194 -7.04 -4.57 12.60
C TRP A 194 -7.79 -4.83 11.30
N VAL A 195 -7.25 -4.35 10.20
CA VAL A 195 -7.78 -4.56 8.85
C VAL A 195 -6.63 -5.03 7.97
N THR A 196 -6.79 -6.15 7.28
CA THR A 196 -5.74 -6.72 6.46
C THR A 196 -6.32 -7.50 5.26
N LEU A 197 -5.58 -7.61 4.18
CA LEU A 197 -5.98 -8.52 3.11
C LEU A 197 -5.88 -9.97 3.58
N THR A 198 -4.81 -10.29 4.32
CA THR A 198 -4.52 -11.65 4.75
C THR A 198 -4.17 -11.74 6.23
N CYS A 199 -4.97 -12.51 6.97
CA CYS A 199 -4.70 -12.84 8.37
C CYS A 199 -4.15 -14.26 8.47
N LEU A 200 -2.85 -14.39 8.73
CA LEU A 200 -2.14 -15.66 8.88
C LEU A 200 -1.78 -15.96 10.35
N ALA A 201 -2.25 -15.12 11.26
CA ALA A 201 -2.12 -15.36 12.70
C ALA A 201 -3.10 -16.43 13.16
N LYS A 202 -2.64 -17.39 13.95
CA LYS A 202 -3.51 -18.42 14.57
C LYS A 202 -4.59 -17.75 15.43
N GLU A 203 -4.17 -16.75 16.21
CA GLU A 203 -5.04 -15.92 17.05
C GLU A 203 -4.63 -14.46 16.89
N THR A 204 -5.58 -13.54 16.96
CA THR A 204 -5.34 -12.10 16.91
C THR A 204 -5.67 -11.46 18.25
N ALA A 205 -4.81 -10.56 18.72
CA ALA A 205 -5.02 -9.84 19.98
C ALA A 205 -6.15 -8.80 19.89
N ARG A 206 -6.60 -8.47 18.69
CA ARG A 206 -7.67 -7.50 18.40
C ARG A 206 -8.63 -8.08 17.36
N PRO A 207 -9.88 -7.58 17.25
CA PRO A 207 -10.75 -7.86 16.11
C PRO A 207 -10.00 -7.59 14.81
N CYS A 208 -10.07 -8.50 13.84
CA CYS A 208 -9.33 -8.44 12.60
C CYS A 208 -10.25 -8.70 11.41
N CYS A 209 -10.50 -7.65 10.62
CA CYS A 209 -11.20 -7.75 9.34
C CYS A 209 -10.22 -8.23 8.27
N HIS A 210 -10.60 -9.21 7.46
CA HIS A 210 -9.71 -9.82 6.47
C HIS A 210 -10.46 -10.41 5.29
N LEU A 211 -9.78 -10.54 4.15
CA LEU A 211 -10.31 -11.24 2.97
C LEU A 211 -9.94 -12.73 3.01
N LEU A 212 -8.77 -13.04 3.51
CA LEU A 212 -8.22 -14.39 3.58
C LEU A 212 -7.71 -14.67 5.01
N LYS A 213 -8.12 -15.81 5.57
CA LYS A 213 -7.61 -16.31 6.86
C LYS A 213 -6.91 -17.64 6.66
N GLY A 214 -5.77 -17.81 7.33
CA GLY A 214 -5.02 -19.04 7.23
C GLY A 214 -3.89 -19.15 8.23
N SER A 215 -3.01 -20.10 7.98
CA SER A 215 -1.73 -20.27 8.66
C SER A 215 -0.70 -20.83 7.70
N PHE A 216 0.57 -20.73 8.05
CA PHE A 216 1.64 -21.34 7.29
C PHE A 216 2.72 -21.93 8.18
N ASP A 217 3.46 -22.88 7.62
CA ASP A 217 4.71 -23.39 8.17
C ASP A 217 5.78 -23.31 7.06
N PHE A 218 6.98 -22.90 7.42
CA PHE A 218 8.09 -22.76 6.48
C PHE A 218 9.35 -23.42 7.04
N GLU A 219 9.93 -24.32 6.25
CA GLU A 219 11.21 -24.95 6.52
C GLU A 219 12.24 -24.40 5.55
N ALA A 220 13.19 -23.62 6.08
CA ALA A 220 14.23 -22.99 5.27
C ALA A 220 15.25 -24.00 4.75
N LYS A 221 15.68 -23.83 3.49
CA LYS A 221 16.85 -24.50 2.90
C LYS A 221 18.04 -23.54 2.91
N PRO A 222 19.28 -24.02 3.16
CA PRO A 222 20.47 -23.21 3.01
C PRO A 222 20.57 -22.63 1.58
N LEU A 223 20.90 -21.36 1.48
CA LEU A 223 21.17 -20.68 0.21
C LEU A 223 22.60 -20.16 0.24
N ASP A 224 23.37 -20.48 -0.81
CA ASP A 224 24.71 -19.92 -1.03
C ASP A 224 24.69 -18.49 -1.62
N ILE A 225 23.65 -17.71 -1.33
CA ILE A 225 23.47 -16.37 -1.85
C ILE A 225 23.41 -15.42 -0.65
N ALA A 226 24.33 -14.45 -0.60
CA ALA A 226 24.28 -13.40 0.42
C ALA A 226 23.01 -12.55 0.26
N PRO A 227 22.33 -12.20 1.37
CA PRO A 227 21.21 -11.29 1.30
C PRO A 227 21.67 -9.93 0.75
N PRO A 228 20.86 -9.26 -0.08
CA PRO A 228 21.20 -7.95 -0.60
C PRO A 228 21.36 -6.96 0.55
N THR A 229 22.51 -6.29 0.62
CA THR A 229 22.77 -5.22 1.58
C THR A 229 22.14 -3.93 1.10
N SER A 230 21.12 -3.43 1.80
CA SER A 230 20.61 -2.08 1.58
C SER A 230 21.36 -1.13 2.53
N VAL A 231 22.26 -0.34 1.99
CA VAL A 231 22.88 0.77 2.70
C VAL A 231 22.17 2.03 2.23
N GLY A 232 21.09 2.43 2.92
CA GLY A 232 20.44 3.71 2.65
C GLY A 232 21.09 4.83 3.49
N VAL A 233 21.38 5.94 2.86
CA VAL A 233 21.68 7.20 3.54
C VAL A 233 20.34 7.84 3.86
N LYS A 234 20.08 8.22 5.13
CA LYS A 234 18.88 8.97 5.49
C LYS A 234 18.92 10.34 4.78
N MET A 235 18.08 10.52 3.78
CA MET A 235 17.86 11.84 3.16
C MET A 235 16.56 12.45 3.69
N SER A 236 16.58 13.78 3.89
CA SER A 236 15.36 14.50 4.21
C SER A 236 14.45 14.53 2.98
N ALA A 237 13.24 14.04 3.15
CA ALA A 237 12.23 14.07 2.10
C ALA A 237 11.41 15.37 2.10
N LYS A 238 11.72 16.31 2.98
CA LYS A 238 10.93 17.53 3.26
C LYS A 238 10.63 18.37 2.03
N ASP A 239 11.56 18.43 1.09
CA ASP A 239 11.41 19.25 -0.12
C ASP A 239 10.80 18.48 -1.32
N VAL A 240 10.69 17.14 -1.19
CA VAL A 240 10.26 16.25 -2.28
C VAL A 240 8.86 15.71 -2.04
N LEU A 241 8.48 15.49 -0.78
CA LEU A 241 7.24 14.83 -0.41
C LEU A 241 6.18 15.82 0.06
N SER A 242 4.95 15.58 -0.38
CA SER A 242 3.80 16.35 0.06
C SER A 242 3.18 15.78 1.33
N SER A 243 2.82 16.66 2.27
CA SER A 243 2.07 16.31 3.49
C SER A 243 0.67 15.77 3.21
N GLN A 244 0.12 16.04 2.04
CA GLN A 244 -1.30 15.80 1.73
C GLN A 244 -1.65 14.34 1.40
N TRP A 245 -0.66 13.47 1.34
CA TRP A 245 -0.84 12.05 1.06
C TRP A 245 -1.03 11.19 2.33
N GLY A 246 -1.52 11.80 3.39
CA GLY A 246 -1.86 11.11 4.64
C GLY A 246 -0.75 11.05 5.69
N ARG A 247 0.48 11.45 5.38
CA ARG A 247 1.60 11.42 6.36
C ARG A 247 1.43 12.37 7.54
N LEU A 248 0.77 13.51 7.32
CA LEU A 248 0.47 14.52 8.35
C LEU A 248 -1.03 14.65 8.66
N GLY A 249 -1.79 13.62 8.35
CA GLY A 249 -3.22 13.56 8.58
C GLY A 249 -4.06 14.11 7.42
N LEU A 250 -5.10 13.39 7.08
CA LEU A 250 -6.05 13.72 6.03
C LEU A 250 -7.47 13.50 6.54
N ARG A 251 -8.41 14.37 6.12
CA ARG A 251 -9.85 14.19 6.30
C ARG A 251 -10.57 14.32 4.97
N GLY A 252 -11.66 13.57 4.82
CA GLY A 252 -12.42 13.55 3.57
C GLY A 252 -11.76 12.76 2.44
N PHE A 253 -12.32 12.88 1.25
CA PHE A 253 -11.84 12.19 0.06
C PHE A 253 -10.68 12.91 -0.60
N MET A 254 -9.75 12.15 -1.15
CA MET A 254 -8.85 12.69 -2.16
C MET A 254 -9.56 12.76 -3.51
N GLN A 255 -9.64 13.95 -4.06
CA GLN A 255 -10.25 14.16 -5.38
C GLN A 255 -9.20 14.54 -6.40
N VAL A 256 -9.38 14.06 -7.64
CA VAL A 256 -8.59 14.53 -8.78
C VAL A 256 -8.92 16.00 -9.05
N PRO A 257 -7.98 16.94 -8.90
CA PRO A 257 -8.25 18.35 -9.16
C PRO A 257 -8.65 18.58 -10.62
N GLN A 258 -9.52 19.57 -10.88
CA GLN A 258 -10.03 19.83 -12.23
C GLN A 258 -8.90 20.03 -13.26
N ARG A 259 -7.90 20.85 -12.93
CA ARG A 259 -6.73 21.09 -13.82
C ARG A 259 -5.94 19.82 -14.14
N PHE A 260 -5.94 18.85 -13.22
CA PHE A 260 -5.31 17.55 -13.46
C PHE A 260 -6.22 16.67 -14.31
N SER A 261 -7.54 16.76 -14.13
CA SER A 261 -8.52 16.12 -14.98
C SER A 261 -8.34 16.52 -16.46
N ASP A 262 -8.13 17.80 -16.73
CA ASP A 262 -7.87 18.31 -18.10
C ASP A 262 -6.59 17.71 -18.71
N LYS A 263 -5.53 17.55 -17.89
CA LYS A 263 -4.31 16.84 -18.33
C LYS A 263 -4.59 15.36 -18.65
N LEU A 264 -5.43 14.69 -17.87
CA LEU A 264 -5.81 13.30 -18.12
C LEU A 264 -6.65 13.15 -19.40
N ASP A 265 -7.46 14.16 -19.76
CA ASP A 265 -8.20 14.16 -21.03
C ASP A 265 -7.24 14.18 -22.23
N LEU A 266 -6.20 15.03 -22.15
CA LEU A 266 -5.16 15.10 -23.18
C LEU A 266 -4.36 13.79 -23.27
N LEU A 267 -3.97 13.23 -22.14
CA LEU A 267 -3.24 11.96 -22.09
C LEU A 267 -4.08 10.82 -22.67
N ALA A 268 -5.32 10.67 -22.23
CA ALA A 268 -6.20 9.61 -22.71
C ALA A 268 -6.40 9.68 -24.23
N SER A 269 -6.49 10.88 -24.80
CA SER A 269 -6.61 11.07 -26.25
C SER A 269 -5.34 10.71 -27.05
N SER A 270 -4.19 10.65 -26.37
CA SER A 270 -2.89 10.30 -27.00
C SER A 270 -2.57 8.80 -26.90
N PHE A 271 -3.30 8.04 -26.09
CA PHE A 271 -2.98 6.63 -25.85
C PHE A 271 -3.62 5.72 -26.91
N ASN A 272 -2.92 4.63 -27.21
CA ASN A 272 -3.54 3.51 -27.92
C ASN A 272 -4.41 2.71 -26.95
N LEU A 273 -5.73 2.96 -26.95
CA LEU A 273 -6.69 2.32 -26.04
C LEU A 273 -6.99 0.85 -26.38
N GLU A 274 -6.43 0.28 -27.46
CA GLU A 274 -6.50 -1.15 -27.75
C GLU A 274 -5.70 -1.98 -26.76
N LYS A 275 -4.65 -1.38 -26.17
CA LYS A 275 -3.86 -1.99 -25.12
C LYS A 275 -4.15 -1.31 -23.77
N PRO A 276 -4.01 -2.01 -22.64
CA PRO A 276 -4.21 -1.41 -21.33
C PRO A 276 -3.15 -0.33 -21.01
N VAL A 277 -3.49 0.53 -20.08
CA VAL A 277 -2.60 1.55 -19.50
C VAL A 277 -2.14 1.11 -18.12
N LEU A 278 -0.84 1.19 -17.86
CA LEU A 278 -0.29 1.02 -16.52
C LEU A 278 -0.10 2.39 -15.86
N VAL A 279 -0.70 2.58 -14.69
CA VAL A 279 -0.44 3.76 -13.84
C VAL A 279 0.45 3.33 -12.69
N LEU A 280 1.66 3.89 -12.64
CA LEU A 280 2.74 3.49 -11.74
C LEU A 280 3.03 4.59 -10.72
N GLY A 281 2.84 4.30 -9.43
CA GLY A 281 3.31 5.14 -8.33
C GLY A 281 4.74 4.77 -7.90
N GLN A 282 5.41 5.66 -7.18
CA GLN A 282 6.75 5.40 -6.65
C GLN A 282 6.70 5.12 -5.13
N GLY A 283 7.23 3.98 -4.68
CA GLY A 283 7.37 3.63 -3.27
C GLY A 283 6.06 3.63 -2.48
N GLU A 284 5.92 4.59 -1.56
CA GLU A 284 4.71 4.77 -0.73
C GLU A 284 3.56 5.45 -1.49
N PHE A 285 3.82 5.99 -2.68
CA PHE A 285 2.87 6.78 -3.46
C PHE A 285 1.91 5.89 -4.27
N MET A 286 1.12 5.07 -3.56
CA MET A 286 0.28 4.04 -4.15
C MET A 286 -1.14 4.53 -4.48
N HIS A 287 -1.76 5.30 -3.57
CA HIS A 287 -3.17 5.68 -3.75
C HIS A 287 -3.39 6.59 -4.95
N ALA A 288 -2.43 7.45 -5.27
CA ALA A 288 -2.48 8.29 -6.46
C ALA A 288 -2.56 7.46 -7.77
N SER A 289 -1.80 6.36 -7.86
CA SER A 289 -1.87 5.50 -9.05
C SER A 289 -3.24 4.84 -9.20
N PHE A 290 -3.87 4.45 -8.11
CA PHE A 290 -5.24 3.94 -8.11
C PHE A 290 -6.25 5.00 -8.58
N LEU A 291 -6.20 6.23 -8.03
CA LEU A 291 -7.13 7.32 -8.40
C LEU A 291 -6.97 7.74 -9.88
N VAL A 292 -5.73 7.85 -10.36
CA VAL A 292 -5.46 8.18 -11.76
C VAL A 292 -5.90 7.06 -12.69
N ALA A 293 -5.68 5.80 -12.32
CA ALA A 293 -6.17 4.66 -13.08
C ALA A 293 -7.70 4.66 -13.19
N GLN A 294 -8.43 4.93 -12.10
CA GLN A 294 -9.89 5.09 -12.13
C GLN A 294 -10.33 6.25 -13.03
N ALA A 295 -9.65 7.39 -12.95
CA ALA A 295 -9.97 8.55 -13.76
C ALA A 295 -9.73 8.31 -15.26
N LEU A 296 -8.73 7.50 -15.62
CA LEU A 296 -8.51 7.07 -17.00
C LEU A 296 -9.52 6.00 -17.44
N GLU A 297 -9.95 5.08 -16.56
CA GLU A 297 -11.04 4.14 -16.86
C GLU A 297 -12.35 4.86 -17.15
N ALA A 298 -12.64 5.94 -16.42
CA ALA A 298 -13.81 6.79 -16.71
C ALA A 298 -13.75 7.46 -18.11
N ARG A 299 -12.57 7.48 -18.75
CA ARG A 299 -12.30 7.98 -20.12
C ARG A 299 -12.20 6.87 -21.17
N GLY A 300 -12.57 5.64 -20.80
CA GLY A 300 -12.63 4.49 -21.70
C GLY A 300 -11.34 3.66 -21.79
N ALA A 301 -10.28 3.99 -21.04
CA ALA A 301 -9.09 3.15 -20.98
C ALA A 301 -9.33 1.89 -20.14
N THR A 302 -8.59 0.83 -20.44
CA THR A 302 -8.44 -0.31 -19.52
C THR A 302 -7.19 -0.07 -18.69
N CYS A 303 -7.31 0.09 -17.37
CA CYS A 303 -6.18 0.48 -16.54
C CYS A 303 -5.77 -0.57 -15.53
N PHE A 304 -4.47 -0.53 -15.18
CA PHE A 304 -3.89 -1.22 -14.04
C PHE A 304 -3.14 -0.20 -13.18
N ALA A 305 -3.25 -0.31 -11.87
CA ALA A 305 -2.47 0.45 -10.92
C ALA A 305 -1.34 -0.43 -10.36
N GLN A 306 -0.15 0.15 -10.21
CA GLN A 306 0.99 -0.50 -9.57
C GLN A 306 1.88 0.53 -8.89
N SER A 307 2.78 0.07 -8.01
CA SER A 307 3.81 0.89 -7.38
C SER A 307 5.16 0.17 -7.39
N THR A 308 6.24 0.95 -7.39
CA THR A 308 7.59 0.44 -7.15
C THR A 308 7.79 0.04 -5.69
N THR A 309 8.81 -0.73 -5.38
CA THR A 309 9.12 -1.18 -4.02
C THR A 309 10.61 -1.25 -3.75
N ARG A 310 11.01 -1.10 -2.48
CA ARG A 310 12.38 -1.33 -1.99
C ARG A 310 12.68 -2.78 -1.68
N SER A 311 11.66 -3.66 -1.67
CA SER A 311 11.84 -5.08 -1.30
C SER A 311 12.47 -5.86 -2.46
N PRO A 312 13.68 -6.41 -2.29
CA PRO A 312 14.28 -7.30 -3.28
C PRO A 312 13.62 -8.67 -3.20
N VAL A 313 12.97 -9.08 -4.29
CA VAL A 313 12.29 -10.38 -4.43
C VAL A 313 12.91 -11.14 -5.60
N MET A 314 13.01 -12.45 -5.46
CA MET A 314 13.50 -13.33 -6.54
C MET A 314 12.44 -13.44 -7.64
N VAL A 315 12.88 -13.54 -8.89
CA VAL A 315 12.01 -13.93 -10.00
C VAL A 315 11.70 -15.42 -9.84
N TYR A 316 10.55 -15.70 -9.23
CA TYR A 316 10.04 -17.03 -8.95
C TYR A 316 8.55 -16.99 -8.58
N GLY A 317 7.79 -18.00 -9.00
CA GLY A 317 6.36 -18.14 -8.69
C GLY A 317 5.53 -16.98 -9.22
N ALA A 318 4.90 -16.23 -8.32
CA ALA A 318 4.09 -15.07 -8.67
C ALA A 318 4.92 -13.84 -9.15
N ILE A 319 6.22 -13.90 -9.08
CA ILE A 319 7.13 -12.88 -9.61
C ILE A 319 7.79 -13.42 -10.89
N GLU A 320 7.29 -12.99 -12.04
CA GLU A 320 7.75 -13.48 -13.35
C GLU A 320 8.81 -12.58 -13.99
N ALA A 321 8.85 -11.31 -13.59
CA ALA A 321 9.81 -10.32 -14.07
C ALA A 321 10.20 -9.34 -12.96
N ALA A 322 11.42 -8.83 -13.02
CA ALA A 322 11.93 -7.81 -12.10
C ALA A 322 12.88 -6.87 -12.85
N GLN A 323 12.74 -5.57 -12.62
CA GLN A 323 13.68 -4.56 -13.11
C GLN A 323 13.96 -3.52 -12.04
N ARG A 324 15.18 -2.95 -12.10
CA ARG A 324 15.50 -1.80 -11.24
C ARG A 324 14.88 -0.54 -11.83
N VAL A 325 14.42 0.32 -10.95
CA VAL A 325 13.84 1.62 -11.30
C VAL A 325 14.53 2.71 -10.50
N PRO A 326 14.48 3.97 -10.95
CA PRO A 326 15.05 5.08 -10.21
C PRO A 326 14.48 5.20 -8.80
N ASP A 327 15.38 5.48 -7.86
CA ASP A 327 15.05 5.83 -6.50
C ASP A 327 14.46 7.23 -6.46
N PRO A 328 13.21 7.43 -5.96
CA PRO A 328 12.53 8.72 -6.00
C PRO A 328 13.18 9.79 -5.11
N LEU A 329 13.95 9.38 -4.10
CA LEU A 329 14.58 10.31 -3.16
C LEU A 329 16.08 10.51 -3.39
N GLY A 330 16.72 9.64 -4.17
CA GLY A 330 18.17 9.65 -4.35
C GLY A 330 18.94 9.23 -3.10
N ASP A 331 18.31 8.44 -2.21
CA ASP A 331 18.92 7.97 -0.96
C ASP A 331 19.82 6.73 -1.15
N GLY A 332 19.95 6.25 -2.38
CA GLY A 332 20.77 5.11 -2.74
C GLY A 332 20.13 3.75 -2.45
N VAL A 333 18.89 3.72 -1.98
CA VAL A 333 18.14 2.48 -1.77
C VAL A 333 17.62 1.96 -3.11
N ALA A 334 17.93 0.71 -3.43
CA ALA A 334 17.46 0.12 -4.67
C ALA A 334 15.94 -0.01 -4.71
N HIS A 335 15.33 0.45 -5.80
CA HIS A 335 13.92 0.29 -6.08
C HIS A 335 13.69 -0.70 -7.22
N TYR A 336 12.59 -1.41 -7.15
CA TYR A 336 12.24 -2.47 -8.08
C TYR A 336 10.81 -2.28 -8.59
N LEU A 337 10.60 -2.68 -9.84
CA LEU A 337 9.30 -2.87 -10.46
C LEU A 337 9.20 -4.33 -10.88
N TYR A 338 8.13 -4.99 -10.47
CA TYR A 338 7.91 -6.40 -10.75
C TYR A 338 6.80 -6.60 -11.76
N ASN A 339 6.86 -7.70 -12.49
CA ASN A 339 5.84 -8.16 -13.42
C ASN A 339 5.46 -7.16 -14.53
N LEU A 340 6.33 -6.18 -14.82
CA LEU A 340 6.23 -5.41 -16.04
C LEU A 340 6.76 -6.27 -17.21
N LYS A 341 5.87 -6.63 -18.12
CA LYS A 341 6.20 -7.39 -19.31
C LYS A 341 6.26 -6.47 -20.52
N PRO A 342 7.24 -6.62 -21.43
CA PRO A 342 7.31 -5.87 -22.67
C PRO A 342 5.99 -5.99 -23.47
N ASP A 343 5.66 -4.98 -24.24
CA ASP A 343 4.52 -4.92 -25.16
C ASP A 343 3.13 -5.16 -24.57
N THR A 344 3.02 -5.26 -23.23
CA THR A 344 1.72 -5.50 -22.57
C THR A 344 0.86 -4.24 -22.55
N TYR A 345 1.48 -3.07 -22.36
CA TYR A 345 0.78 -1.80 -22.16
C TYR A 345 0.91 -0.91 -23.39
N GLY A 346 -0.17 -0.19 -23.73
CA GLY A 346 -0.17 0.85 -24.75
C GLY A 346 0.43 2.17 -24.25
N ALA A 347 0.41 2.36 -22.93
CA ALA A 347 1.06 3.49 -22.26
C ALA A 347 1.41 3.14 -20.80
N ILE A 348 2.44 3.80 -20.26
CA ILE A 348 2.83 3.72 -18.85
C ILE A 348 2.86 5.15 -18.29
N VAL A 349 2.00 5.44 -17.33
CA VAL A 349 1.94 6.74 -16.65
C VAL A 349 2.65 6.63 -15.32
N VAL A 350 3.81 7.23 -15.18
CA VAL A 350 4.60 7.21 -13.93
C VAL A 350 4.31 8.47 -13.12
N LEU A 351 3.77 8.29 -11.93
CA LEU A 351 3.43 9.38 -11.02
C LEU A 351 4.56 9.57 -10.00
N CYS A 352 5.05 10.80 -9.88
CA CYS A 352 6.00 11.19 -8.84
C CYS A 352 5.42 12.31 -7.97
N GLU A 353 5.72 12.29 -6.67
CA GLU A 353 5.23 13.31 -5.73
C GLU A 353 5.82 14.69 -6.02
N GLY A 354 7.12 14.73 -6.32
CA GLY A 354 7.86 15.92 -6.73
C GLY A 354 7.94 16.09 -8.24
N GLU A 355 8.94 16.86 -8.68
CA GLU A 355 9.26 16.96 -10.10
C GLU A 355 10.04 15.72 -10.56
N PRO A 356 9.78 15.20 -11.78
CA PRO A 356 10.55 14.09 -12.32
C PRO A 356 11.99 14.52 -12.55
N ASP A 357 12.93 13.79 -11.98
CA ASP A 357 14.36 14.02 -12.23
C ASP A 357 14.83 13.35 -13.54
N GLN A 358 16.07 13.63 -13.93
CA GLN A 358 16.62 13.10 -15.18
C GLN A 358 16.65 11.57 -15.20
N ARG A 359 16.90 10.92 -14.05
CA ARG A 359 16.92 9.44 -13.94
C ARG A 359 15.57 8.83 -14.26
N LEU A 360 14.48 9.48 -13.76
CA LEU A 360 13.11 9.05 -14.07
C LEU A 360 12.76 9.30 -15.53
N MET A 361 13.18 10.42 -16.09
CA MET A 361 12.99 10.72 -17.51
C MET A 361 13.73 9.73 -18.41
N ASP A 362 14.96 9.37 -18.06
CA ASP A 362 15.74 8.36 -18.78
C ASP A 362 15.10 6.96 -18.68
N PHE A 363 14.54 6.61 -17.53
CA PHE A 363 13.78 5.38 -17.36
C PHE A 363 12.54 5.37 -18.27
N CYS A 364 11.76 6.45 -18.27
CA CYS A 364 10.60 6.57 -19.16
C CYS A 364 10.98 6.46 -20.63
N ALA A 365 12.07 7.09 -21.05
CA ALA A 365 12.56 7.03 -22.44
C ALA A 365 12.95 5.60 -22.89
N GLN A 366 13.24 4.70 -21.95
CA GLN A 366 13.55 3.29 -22.23
C GLN A 366 12.29 2.40 -22.26
N GLN A 367 11.15 2.90 -21.83
CA GLN A 367 9.89 2.17 -21.82
C GLN A 367 8.97 2.75 -22.91
N ASP A 368 8.48 1.91 -23.77
CA ASP A 368 7.62 2.35 -24.88
C ASP A 368 6.32 2.97 -24.36
N GLY A 369 5.97 4.17 -24.82
CA GLY A 369 4.77 4.88 -24.40
C GLY A 369 4.77 5.38 -22.93
N ALA A 370 5.93 5.45 -22.26
CA ALA A 370 5.99 5.90 -20.87
C ALA A 370 6.10 7.44 -20.75
N VAL A 371 5.32 7.99 -19.82
CA VAL A 371 5.34 9.42 -19.47
C VAL A 371 5.44 9.60 -17.96
N ALA A 372 6.27 10.52 -17.49
CA ALA A 372 6.35 10.91 -16.08
C ALA A 372 5.48 12.14 -15.81
N ILE A 373 4.72 12.11 -14.71
CA ILE A 373 3.82 13.19 -14.31
C ILE A 373 4.11 13.58 -12.87
N SER A 374 4.44 14.88 -12.66
CA SER A 374 4.53 15.48 -11.35
C SER A 374 3.14 15.61 -10.72
N MET A 375 3.01 15.16 -9.48
CA MET A 375 1.81 15.30 -8.66
C MET A 375 1.89 16.50 -7.69
N LYS A 376 2.94 17.31 -7.77
CA LYS A 376 3.18 18.47 -6.93
C LYS A 376 2.02 19.48 -6.99
N GLU A 377 1.47 19.71 -8.17
CA GLU A 377 0.33 20.59 -8.36
C GLU A 377 -0.98 20.01 -7.78
N TRP A 378 -1.14 18.70 -7.74
CA TRP A 378 -2.29 18.06 -7.07
C TRP A 378 -2.23 18.32 -5.57
N SER A 379 -1.06 18.17 -5.00
CA SER A 379 -0.85 18.38 -3.57
C SER A 379 -1.18 19.80 -3.10
N SER A 380 -1.03 20.80 -3.94
CA SER A 380 -1.32 22.20 -3.61
C SER A 380 -2.81 22.60 -3.66
N SER A 381 -3.68 21.71 -4.17
CA SER A 381 -5.11 21.99 -4.38
C SER A 381 -6.05 21.41 -3.32
N VAL A 382 -5.57 20.56 -2.43
CA VAL A 382 -6.35 20.07 -1.29
C VAL A 382 -6.36 21.17 -0.23
N THR A 383 -7.33 22.05 -0.28
CA THR A 383 -7.61 23.01 0.79
C THR A 383 -8.21 22.27 1.98
N ASN A 384 -7.67 22.54 3.17
CA ASN A 384 -8.09 22.06 4.48
C ASN A 384 -9.57 22.34 4.78
#